data_9bcdb664cc3ec429c46982665a4e8ab5
#
_entry.id   9bcdb664cc3ec429c46982665a4e8ab5
#
_cell.length_a   1.000
_cell.length_b   1.000
_cell.length_c   1.000
_cell.angle_alpha   90.00
_cell.angle_beta   90.00
_cell.angle_gamma   90.00
#
_symmetry.space_group_name_H-M   'P 1'
#
loop_
_entity.id
_entity.type
_entity.pdbx_description
1 polymer ?
#
loop_
_entity_poly.entity_id
_entity_poly.type
_entity_poly.pdbx_seq_one_letter_code
_entity_poly.pdbx_strand_id
1 'polypeptide(L)'
;MATSVSLLTLPSSRIISHVLTPVPSKPKAPVVLLSNSLCAPLATWDHVVPKLTSEGFAVLRYDQPGHGASSVPTDLSSTTFDIIADDVRELLNHTSISRVHAWIGVSMGAATGIVFAAKYPNIIGKLVVCNTISCSPLKAGGPDIFEPMIKSARRTGSMEETAQTILERWFSLDWMSANPDETRRVRQIMLTTSIDGFETCCAALRSDSFDLRPLAEKAGEGIDGALFIVGENDMDLPEHMLQLRDGVKRGLSKKDSKVSVGFEVIKNAGHVSYIDAYDQFVTVITKFLRQ
;
A
#
# COMPACT_ATOMS: atom_id res chain seq x y z
N MET A 1 13.96 14.18 16.10
CA MET A 1 13.31 15.35 15.48
C MET A 1 12.05 14.82 14.78
N ALA A 2 10.90 15.43 15.03
CA ALA A 2 9.68 15.06 14.30
C ALA A 2 9.88 15.43 12.84
N THR A 3 9.78 14.46 11.94
CA THR A 3 9.82 14.68 10.50
C THR A 3 8.52 15.37 10.09
N SER A 4 8.62 16.58 9.53
CA SER A 4 7.45 17.33 9.06
C SER A 4 6.92 16.74 7.75
N VAL A 5 5.60 16.83 7.57
CA VAL A 5 4.95 16.53 6.29
C VAL A 5 5.41 17.58 5.27
N SER A 6 5.83 17.11 4.10
CA SER A 6 6.19 17.93 2.94
C SER A 6 5.12 17.78 1.86
N LEU A 7 4.92 18.83 1.06
CA LEU A 7 3.95 18.87 -0.03
C LEU A 7 4.68 19.01 -1.36
N LEU A 8 4.35 18.15 -2.31
CA LEU A 8 4.81 18.22 -3.69
C LEU A 8 3.64 18.58 -4.61
N THR A 9 3.77 19.64 -5.40
CA THR A 9 2.84 19.91 -6.49
C THR A 9 3.26 19.09 -7.71
N LEU A 10 2.38 18.22 -8.16
CA LEU A 10 2.55 17.37 -9.33
C LEU A 10 2.36 18.15 -10.63
N PRO A 11 2.83 17.66 -11.79
CA PRO A 11 2.54 18.26 -13.11
C PRO A 11 1.04 18.39 -13.41
N SER A 12 0.22 17.53 -12.83
CA SER A 12 -1.25 17.58 -12.89
C SER A 12 -1.88 18.67 -12.02
N SER A 13 -1.09 19.50 -11.35
CA SER A 13 -1.49 20.49 -10.34
C SER A 13 -2.06 19.89 -9.05
N ARG A 14 -2.14 18.56 -8.92
CA ARG A 14 -2.48 17.92 -7.65
C ARG A 14 -1.31 18.02 -6.66
N ILE A 15 -1.63 17.94 -5.39
CA ILE A 15 -0.65 17.95 -4.30
C ILE A 15 -0.55 16.54 -3.73
N ILE A 16 0.67 16.03 -3.57
CA ILE A 16 0.96 14.82 -2.84
C ILE A 16 1.71 15.15 -1.54
N SER A 17 1.17 14.73 -0.42
CA SER A 17 1.84 14.83 0.88
C SER A 17 2.75 13.64 1.10
N HIS A 18 3.92 13.89 1.66
CA HIS A 18 4.91 12.85 1.91
C HIS A 18 5.80 13.18 3.10
N VAL A 19 6.44 12.14 3.62
CA VAL A 19 7.45 12.24 4.68
C VAL A 19 8.63 11.35 4.33
N LEU A 20 9.81 11.93 4.23
CA LEU A 20 11.07 11.19 4.16
C LEU A 20 11.75 11.22 5.53
N THR A 21 11.79 10.07 6.21
CA THR A 21 12.46 9.91 7.51
C THR A 21 13.89 9.40 7.27
N PRO A 22 14.93 10.22 7.47
CA PRO A 22 16.31 9.82 7.26
C PRO A 22 16.84 8.97 8.42
N VAL A 23 17.96 8.31 8.19
CA VAL A 23 18.78 7.72 9.25
C VAL A 23 19.93 8.69 9.55
N PRO A 24 19.94 9.40 10.70
CA PRO A 24 20.92 10.46 10.96
C PRO A 24 22.38 10.00 10.88
N SER A 25 22.67 8.78 11.32
CA SER A 25 24.00 8.17 11.28
C SER A 25 24.43 7.67 9.90
N LYS A 26 23.52 7.66 8.89
CA LYS A 26 23.75 7.08 7.57
C LYS A 26 23.09 7.93 6.47
N PRO A 27 23.71 9.06 6.05
CA PRO A 27 23.13 10.00 5.08
C PRO A 27 22.72 9.36 3.73
N LYS A 28 23.35 8.25 3.34
CA LYS A 28 23.04 7.48 2.13
C LYS A 28 22.37 6.14 2.47
N ALA A 29 21.52 6.14 3.49
CA ALA A 29 20.76 4.93 3.84
C ALA A 29 19.90 4.48 2.67
N PRO A 30 19.79 3.16 2.40
CA PRO A 30 18.86 2.65 1.41
C PRO A 30 17.42 3.01 1.80
N VAL A 31 16.64 3.43 0.82
CA VAL A 31 15.27 3.92 1.06
C VAL A 31 14.26 2.78 0.95
N VAL A 32 13.41 2.65 1.94
CA VAL A 32 12.18 1.83 1.91
C VAL A 32 10.99 2.77 1.70
N LEU A 33 10.19 2.49 0.68
CA LEU A 33 8.95 3.20 0.41
C LEU A 33 7.78 2.39 1.00
N LEU A 34 6.92 3.06 1.79
CA LEU A 34 5.71 2.48 2.35
C LEU A 34 4.49 3.07 1.63
N SER A 35 3.65 2.19 1.08
CA SER A 35 2.47 2.55 0.30
C SER A 35 1.20 2.00 0.94
N ASN A 36 0.22 2.87 1.11
CA ASN A 36 -0.92 2.71 2.01
C ASN A 36 -2.09 1.95 1.37
N SER A 37 -2.95 1.37 2.22
CA SER A 37 -4.29 0.90 1.85
C SER A 37 -5.26 2.07 1.62
N LEU A 38 -6.43 1.81 1.05
CA LEU A 38 -7.56 2.73 1.01
C LEU A 38 -7.93 3.14 2.45
N CYS A 39 -8.26 4.40 2.68
CA CYS A 39 -8.55 4.98 4.00
C CYS A 39 -7.38 4.89 5.02
N ALA A 40 -6.17 4.63 4.57
CA ALA A 40 -4.98 4.56 5.40
C ALA A 40 -3.99 5.67 5.03
N PRO A 41 -4.07 6.87 5.60
CA PRO A 41 -3.02 7.87 5.47
C PRO A 41 -1.66 7.38 5.97
N LEU A 42 -0.59 8.06 5.57
CA LEU A 42 0.80 7.70 5.90
C LEU A 42 1.07 7.47 7.40
N ALA A 43 0.25 8.08 8.27
CA ALA A 43 0.34 7.92 9.71
C ALA A 43 0.01 6.50 10.21
N THR A 44 -0.65 5.67 9.40
CA THR A 44 -0.89 4.27 9.78
C THR A 44 0.40 3.48 9.97
N TRP A 45 1.49 3.90 9.31
CA TRP A 45 2.82 3.30 9.38
C TRP A 45 3.70 3.78 10.55
N ASP A 46 3.19 4.67 11.42
CA ASP A 46 4.01 5.32 12.46
C ASP A 46 4.75 4.33 13.38
N HIS A 47 4.18 3.16 13.64
CA HIS A 47 4.83 2.12 14.43
C HIS A 47 5.93 1.37 13.66
N VAL A 48 5.84 1.28 12.33
CA VAL A 48 6.81 0.56 11.49
C VAL A 48 8.06 1.41 11.23
N VAL A 49 7.90 2.73 11.10
CA VAL A 49 9.00 3.65 10.77
C VAL A 49 10.19 3.55 11.74
N PRO A 50 10.01 3.60 13.08
CA PRO A 50 11.11 3.48 14.03
C PRO A 50 11.87 2.16 13.89
N LYS A 51 11.15 1.07 13.60
CA LYS A 51 11.77 -0.23 13.38
C LYS A 51 12.67 -0.23 12.14
N LEU A 52 12.16 0.26 11.00
CA LEU A 52 12.93 0.33 9.76
C LEU A 52 14.14 1.26 9.88
N THR A 53 13.99 2.40 10.55
CA THR A 53 15.11 3.34 10.75
C THR A 53 16.17 2.76 11.68
N SER A 54 15.81 2.00 12.71
CA SER A 54 16.76 1.29 13.58
C SER A 54 17.51 0.17 12.83
N GLU A 55 16.92 -0.36 11.76
CA GLU A 55 17.56 -1.32 10.84
C GLU A 55 18.47 -0.64 9.79
N GLY A 56 18.54 0.69 9.81
CA GLY A 56 19.41 1.47 8.93
C GLY A 56 18.80 1.80 7.57
N PHE A 57 17.48 1.77 7.43
CA PHE A 57 16.74 2.18 6.24
C PHE A 57 16.14 3.58 6.41
N ALA A 58 16.34 4.48 5.46
CA ALA A 58 15.51 5.67 5.35
C ALA A 58 14.11 5.27 4.87
N VAL A 59 13.07 5.97 5.34
CA VAL A 59 11.68 5.60 5.06
C VAL A 59 10.96 6.74 4.35
N LEU A 60 10.49 6.49 3.13
CA LEU A 60 9.60 7.39 2.39
C LEU A 60 8.16 6.89 2.52
N ARG A 61 7.26 7.78 2.95
CA ARG A 61 5.82 7.54 3.02
C ARG A 61 5.09 8.66 2.30
N TYR A 62 3.94 8.37 1.72
CA TYR A 62 3.11 9.36 1.04
C TYR A 62 1.63 9.05 1.25
N ASP A 63 0.78 10.06 1.04
CA ASP A 63 -0.67 9.89 1.09
C ASP A 63 -1.24 9.72 -0.32
N GLN A 64 -2.17 8.79 -0.48
CA GLN A 64 -2.97 8.59 -1.67
C GLN A 64 -3.82 9.86 -1.98
N PRO A 65 -4.36 10.03 -3.19
CA PRO A 65 -5.25 11.15 -3.49
C PRO A 65 -6.35 11.32 -2.44
N GLY A 66 -6.47 12.55 -1.89
CA GLY A 66 -7.46 12.92 -0.88
C GLY A 66 -7.33 12.26 0.49
N HIS A 67 -6.19 11.61 0.78
CA HIS A 67 -5.82 11.11 2.10
C HIS A 67 -4.84 12.09 2.75
N GLY A 68 -4.92 12.24 4.07
CA GLY A 68 -4.06 13.15 4.81
C GLY A 68 -4.08 14.56 4.22
N ALA A 69 -2.92 15.06 3.78
CA ALA A 69 -2.80 16.39 3.16
C ALA A 69 -2.66 16.34 1.62
N SER A 70 -2.86 15.19 0.98
CA SER A 70 -2.91 15.07 -0.47
C SER A 70 -4.22 15.60 -1.05
N SER A 71 -4.16 16.30 -2.19
CA SER A 71 -5.37 16.80 -2.86
C SER A 71 -6.08 15.72 -3.68
N VAL A 72 -7.35 15.97 -4.00
CA VAL A 72 -8.13 15.15 -4.93
C VAL A 72 -8.01 15.72 -6.36
N PRO A 73 -8.19 14.89 -7.42
CA PRO A 73 -8.36 15.39 -8.77
C PRO A 73 -9.72 16.09 -8.93
N THR A 74 -9.84 16.99 -9.92
CA THR A 74 -11.10 17.66 -10.25
C THR A 74 -12.16 16.65 -10.70
N ASP A 75 -11.77 15.68 -11.53
CA ASP A 75 -12.62 14.54 -11.89
C ASP A 75 -12.30 13.35 -10.99
N LEU A 76 -13.19 13.06 -10.05
CA LEU A 76 -13.02 11.97 -9.09
C LEU A 76 -13.00 10.58 -9.73
N SER A 77 -13.53 10.43 -10.93
CA SER A 77 -13.52 9.17 -11.69
C SER A 77 -12.21 8.91 -12.43
N SER A 78 -11.34 9.93 -12.54
CA SER A 78 -10.11 9.85 -13.35
C SER A 78 -8.96 9.04 -12.72
N THR A 79 -9.01 8.77 -11.40
CA THR A 79 -7.91 8.09 -10.73
C THR A 79 -7.84 6.62 -11.14
N THR A 80 -6.66 6.19 -11.56
CA THR A 80 -6.31 4.80 -11.89
C THR A 80 -5.00 4.41 -11.19
N PHE A 81 -4.69 3.12 -11.12
CA PHE A 81 -3.39 2.67 -10.60
C PHE A 81 -2.20 3.16 -11.43
N ASP A 82 -2.38 3.34 -12.75
CA ASP A 82 -1.36 3.92 -13.62
C ASP A 82 -1.05 5.37 -13.24
N ILE A 83 -2.08 6.19 -12.96
CA ILE A 83 -1.92 7.57 -12.52
C ILE A 83 -1.26 7.64 -11.14
N ILE A 84 -1.66 6.78 -10.21
CA ILE A 84 -1.03 6.74 -8.88
C ILE A 84 0.44 6.32 -8.99
N ALA A 85 0.76 5.37 -9.87
CA ALA A 85 2.15 4.97 -10.13
C ALA A 85 2.98 6.13 -10.73
N ASP A 86 2.39 6.93 -11.64
CA ASP A 86 3.03 8.12 -12.19
C ASP A 86 3.29 9.18 -11.11
N ASP A 87 2.32 9.41 -10.23
CA ASP A 87 2.47 10.33 -9.09
C ASP A 87 3.64 9.92 -8.18
N VAL A 88 3.78 8.63 -7.89
CA VAL A 88 4.91 8.13 -7.10
C VAL A 88 6.22 8.25 -7.88
N ARG A 89 6.21 8.09 -9.20
CA ARG A 89 7.41 8.35 -10.01
C ARG A 89 7.87 9.80 -9.88
N GLU A 90 6.94 10.75 -9.95
CA GLU A 90 7.24 12.17 -9.74
C GLU A 90 7.72 12.47 -8.32
N LEU A 91 7.15 11.81 -7.31
CA LEU A 91 7.63 11.92 -5.93
C LEU A 91 9.08 11.44 -5.79
N LEU A 92 9.45 10.32 -6.40
CA LEU A 92 10.83 9.82 -6.39
C LEU A 92 11.78 10.77 -7.11
N ASN A 93 11.35 11.35 -8.23
CA ASN A 93 12.13 12.37 -8.95
C ASN A 93 12.37 13.61 -8.07
N HIS A 94 11.32 14.13 -7.43
CA HIS A 94 11.38 15.29 -6.55
C HIS A 94 12.33 15.06 -5.35
N THR A 95 12.26 13.89 -4.76
CA THR A 95 13.11 13.51 -3.61
C THR A 95 14.52 13.06 -4.02
N SER A 96 14.83 13.09 -5.32
CA SER A 96 16.12 12.63 -5.90
C SER A 96 16.44 11.17 -5.56
N ILE A 97 15.42 10.33 -5.45
CA ILE A 97 15.55 8.90 -5.22
C ILE A 97 15.44 8.19 -6.56
N SER A 98 16.57 7.81 -7.13
CA SER A 98 16.63 7.09 -8.41
C SER A 98 16.17 5.63 -8.29
N ARG A 99 16.33 5.04 -7.11
CA ARG A 99 15.95 3.65 -6.83
C ARG A 99 15.61 3.48 -5.35
N VAL A 100 14.52 2.79 -5.05
CA VAL A 100 14.19 2.36 -3.69
C VAL A 100 14.77 0.96 -3.43
N HIS A 101 15.31 0.77 -2.23
CA HIS A 101 15.77 -0.55 -1.79
C HIS A 101 14.60 -1.54 -1.75
N ALA A 102 13.46 -1.07 -1.21
CA ALA A 102 12.24 -1.84 -1.22
C ALA A 102 10.99 -0.94 -1.31
N TRP A 103 9.95 -1.48 -1.92
CA TRP A 103 8.57 -1.00 -1.83
C TRP A 103 7.78 -1.98 -0.96
N ILE A 104 7.17 -1.50 0.11
CA ILE A 104 6.25 -2.27 0.93
C ILE A 104 4.86 -1.66 0.77
N GLY A 105 3.96 -2.37 0.13
CA GLY A 105 2.61 -1.92 -0.14
C GLY A 105 1.57 -2.83 0.49
N VAL A 106 0.47 -2.24 0.98
CA VAL A 106 -0.68 -2.99 1.50
C VAL A 106 -1.91 -2.65 0.67
N SER A 107 -2.67 -3.68 0.25
CA SER A 107 -3.93 -3.51 -0.49
C SER A 107 -3.74 -2.63 -1.73
N MET A 108 -4.37 -1.47 -1.79
CA MET A 108 -4.19 -0.48 -2.86
C MET A 108 -2.71 -0.11 -3.08
N GLY A 109 -1.93 0.04 -2.01
CA GLY A 109 -0.49 0.33 -2.09
C GLY A 109 0.33 -0.83 -2.65
N ALA A 110 -0.09 -2.07 -2.44
CA ALA A 110 0.51 -3.26 -3.03
C ALA A 110 0.17 -3.35 -4.54
N ALA A 111 -1.08 -3.10 -4.91
CA ALA A 111 -1.51 -3.02 -6.30
C ALA A 111 -0.71 -1.95 -7.06
N THR A 112 -0.58 -0.75 -6.48
CA THR A 112 0.25 0.33 -7.03
C THR A 112 1.70 -0.12 -7.23
N GLY A 113 2.27 -0.86 -6.27
CA GLY A 113 3.65 -1.38 -6.36
C GLY A 113 3.86 -2.34 -7.54
N ILE A 114 2.90 -3.22 -7.82
CA ILE A 114 2.94 -4.13 -8.97
C ILE A 114 2.85 -3.34 -10.29
N VAL A 115 1.89 -2.39 -10.39
CA VAL A 115 1.74 -1.52 -11.57
C VAL A 115 3.01 -0.70 -11.78
N PHE A 116 3.56 -0.10 -10.72
CA PHE A 116 4.79 0.68 -10.78
C PHE A 116 5.98 -0.16 -11.25
N ALA A 117 6.19 -1.35 -10.70
CA ALA A 117 7.29 -2.24 -11.09
C ALA A 117 7.21 -2.66 -12.57
N ALA A 118 5.99 -2.92 -13.07
CA ALA A 118 5.76 -3.27 -14.47
C ALA A 118 5.97 -2.07 -15.41
N LYS A 119 5.63 -0.84 -14.96
CA LYS A 119 5.73 0.39 -15.77
C LYS A 119 7.13 1.00 -15.73
N TYR A 120 7.79 0.95 -14.59
CA TYR A 120 9.09 1.58 -14.31
C TYR A 120 10.10 0.52 -13.82
N PRO A 121 10.61 -0.34 -14.70
CA PRO A 121 11.51 -1.43 -14.32
C PRO A 121 12.81 -0.92 -13.71
N ASN A 122 13.40 -1.71 -12.80
CA ASN A 122 14.68 -1.49 -12.12
C ASN A 122 14.71 -0.30 -11.13
N ILE A 123 13.57 0.35 -10.84
CA ILE A 123 13.47 1.39 -9.80
C ILE A 123 13.21 0.78 -8.41
N ILE A 124 12.49 -0.33 -8.35
CA ILE A 124 12.27 -1.09 -7.12
C ILE A 124 13.30 -2.21 -7.03
N GLY A 125 14.08 -2.27 -5.94
CA GLY A 125 14.92 -3.42 -5.64
C GLY A 125 14.08 -4.61 -5.20
N LYS A 126 13.41 -4.52 -4.07
CA LYS A 126 12.57 -5.56 -3.49
C LYS A 126 11.12 -5.12 -3.43
N LEU A 127 10.19 -5.98 -3.83
CA LEU A 127 8.75 -5.71 -3.78
C LEU A 127 8.09 -6.57 -2.71
N VAL A 128 7.53 -5.93 -1.68
CA VAL A 128 6.70 -6.59 -0.66
C VAL A 128 5.24 -6.26 -0.94
N VAL A 129 4.48 -7.29 -1.28
CA VAL A 129 3.06 -7.22 -1.66
C VAL A 129 2.22 -7.78 -0.51
N CYS A 130 1.43 -6.91 0.14
CA CYS A 130 0.62 -7.31 1.28
C CYS A 130 -0.88 -7.16 0.95
N ASN A 131 -1.66 -8.21 1.21
CA ASN A 131 -3.13 -8.16 1.31
C ASN A 131 -3.83 -7.43 0.16
N THR A 132 -3.64 -7.81 -1.10
CA THR A 132 -4.26 -7.15 -2.27
C THR A 132 -5.11 -8.09 -3.10
N ILE A 133 -6.16 -7.55 -3.70
CA ILE A 133 -6.93 -8.21 -4.76
C ILE A 133 -6.18 -8.13 -6.09
N SER A 134 -6.44 -9.05 -6.99
CA SER A 134 -5.73 -9.16 -8.28
C SER A 134 -6.34 -8.33 -9.41
N CYS A 135 -7.62 -7.93 -9.28
CA CYS A 135 -8.34 -7.10 -10.24
C CYS A 135 -9.57 -6.46 -9.58
N SER A 136 -10.28 -5.59 -10.31
CA SER A 136 -11.52 -5.02 -9.80
C SER A 136 -12.57 -6.11 -9.47
N PRO A 137 -13.42 -5.91 -8.44
CA PRO A 137 -14.44 -6.88 -8.07
C PRO A 137 -15.35 -7.30 -9.23
N LEU A 138 -15.77 -6.33 -10.06
CA LEU A 138 -16.60 -6.60 -11.24
C LEU A 138 -15.88 -7.50 -12.25
N LYS A 139 -14.57 -7.25 -12.49
CA LYS A 139 -13.75 -8.07 -13.39
C LYS A 139 -13.48 -9.46 -12.83
N ALA A 140 -13.51 -9.62 -11.52
CA ALA A 140 -13.48 -10.91 -10.83
C ALA A 140 -14.82 -11.66 -10.90
N GLY A 141 -15.90 -11.05 -11.43
CA GLY A 141 -17.24 -11.62 -11.48
C GLY A 141 -18.04 -11.45 -10.18
N GLY A 142 -17.55 -10.65 -9.24
CA GLY A 142 -18.20 -10.34 -7.97
C GLY A 142 -18.99 -9.02 -8.01
N PRO A 143 -19.70 -8.69 -6.94
CA PRO A 143 -20.40 -7.41 -6.81
C PRO A 143 -19.43 -6.25 -6.61
N ASP A 144 -19.87 -5.04 -6.94
CA ASP A 144 -19.17 -3.81 -6.59
C ASP A 144 -19.33 -3.52 -5.09
N ILE A 145 -18.30 -3.86 -4.32
CA ILE A 145 -18.30 -3.69 -2.86
C ILE A 145 -18.03 -2.25 -2.42
N PHE A 146 -17.53 -1.40 -3.31
CA PHE A 146 -17.16 0.00 -3.02
C PHE A 146 -18.32 0.95 -3.19
N GLU A 147 -19.21 0.72 -4.17
CA GLU A 147 -20.33 1.62 -4.45
C GLU A 147 -21.28 1.84 -3.25
N PRO A 148 -21.67 0.81 -2.48
CA PRO A 148 -22.49 1.02 -1.29
C PRO A 148 -21.83 1.92 -0.24
N MET A 149 -20.52 1.79 -0.04
CA MET A 149 -19.76 2.62 0.91
C MET A 149 -19.66 4.07 0.43
N ILE A 150 -19.43 4.31 -0.86
CA ILE A 150 -19.44 5.65 -1.45
C ILE A 150 -20.81 6.30 -1.27
N LYS A 151 -21.89 5.60 -1.60
CA LYS A 151 -23.26 6.09 -1.43
C LYS A 151 -23.58 6.41 0.03
N SER A 152 -23.12 5.58 0.98
CA SER A 152 -23.30 5.87 2.41
C SER A 152 -22.57 7.13 2.84
N ALA A 153 -21.29 7.27 2.50
CA ALA A 153 -20.49 8.45 2.82
C ALA A 153 -21.10 9.75 2.22
N ARG A 154 -21.54 9.69 0.96
CA ARG A 154 -22.21 10.83 0.31
C ARG A 154 -23.54 11.18 0.96
N ARG A 155 -24.36 10.18 1.30
CA ARG A 155 -25.66 10.36 1.94
C ARG A 155 -25.56 10.98 3.33
N THR A 156 -24.58 10.53 4.12
CA THR A 156 -24.38 11.00 5.50
C THR A 156 -23.53 12.27 5.59
N GLY A 157 -22.79 12.60 4.54
CA GLY A 157 -21.78 13.68 4.56
C GLY A 157 -20.60 13.39 5.50
N SER A 158 -20.37 12.12 5.84
CA SER A 158 -19.37 11.69 6.83
C SER A 158 -18.73 10.36 6.45
N MET A 159 -17.46 10.19 6.83
CA MET A 159 -16.73 8.91 6.71
C MET A 159 -16.95 7.97 7.90
N GLU A 160 -17.76 8.33 8.89
CA GLU A 160 -17.91 7.57 10.15
C GLU A 160 -18.38 6.12 9.92
N GLU A 161 -19.49 5.94 9.19
CA GLU A 161 -20.02 4.61 8.88
C GLU A 161 -19.05 3.81 8.00
N THR A 162 -18.44 4.48 7.02
CA THR A 162 -17.45 3.87 6.11
C THR A 162 -16.21 3.42 6.88
N ALA A 163 -15.68 4.25 7.76
CA ALA A 163 -14.52 3.91 8.58
C ALA A 163 -14.82 2.73 9.52
N GLN A 164 -16.04 2.67 10.09
CA GLN A 164 -16.44 1.54 10.93
C GLN A 164 -16.50 0.23 10.12
N THR A 165 -17.13 0.26 8.94
CA THR A 165 -17.19 -0.90 8.03
C THR A 165 -15.78 -1.40 7.64
N ILE A 166 -14.85 -0.46 7.36
CA ILE A 166 -13.48 -0.80 7.00
C ILE A 166 -12.72 -1.38 8.19
N LEU A 167 -12.89 -0.83 9.40
CA LEU A 167 -12.27 -1.38 10.62
C LEU A 167 -12.69 -2.82 10.87
N GLU A 168 -14.00 -3.11 10.77
CA GLU A 168 -14.56 -4.47 10.94
C GLU A 168 -14.09 -5.43 9.83
N ARG A 169 -13.76 -4.91 8.66
CA ARG A 169 -13.17 -5.68 7.57
C ARG A 169 -11.67 -5.95 7.80
N TRP A 170 -10.95 -5.03 8.44
CA TRP A 170 -9.51 -5.13 8.65
C TRP A 170 -9.13 -5.95 9.87
N PHE A 171 -9.90 -5.84 10.95
CA PHE A 171 -9.59 -6.43 12.25
C PHE A 171 -10.71 -7.34 12.75
N SER A 172 -10.36 -8.37 13.50
CA SER A 172 -11.37 -9.16 14.22
C SER A 172 -11.96 -8.35 15.38
N LEU A 173 -13.22 -8.65 15.74
CA LEU A 173 -13.89 -8.03 16.89
C LEU A 173 -13.12 -8.27 18.19
N ASP A 174 -12.56 -9.46 18.35
CA ASP A 174 -11.74 -9.81 19.53
C ASP A 174 -10.50 -8.95 19.62
N TRP A 175 -9.80 -8.74 18.49
CA TRP A 175 -8.62 -7.88 18.47
C TRP A 175 -8.98 -6.42 18.79
N MET A 176 -10.04 -5.88 18.19
CA MET A 176 -10.51 -4.51 18.46
C MET A 176 -10.89 -4.32 19.93
N SER A 177 -11.55 -5.31 20.54
CA SER A 177 -11.94 -5.29 21.95
C SER A 177 -10.73 -5.35 22.87
N ALA A 178 -9.69 -6.12 22.51
CA ALA A 178 -8.45 -6.24 23.26
C ALA A 178 -7.52 -5.02 23.09
N ASN A 179 -7.68 -4.24 22.00
CA ASN A 179 -6.82 -3.12 21.63
C ASN A 179 -7.64 -1.82 21.38
N PRO A 180 -8.43 -1.33 22.35
CA PRO A 180 -9.37 -0.23 22.12
C PRO A 180 -8.68 1.09 21.78
N ASP A 181 -7.48 1.35 22.32
CA ASP A 181 -6.74 2.59 22.05
C ASP A 181 -6.18 2.61 20.64
N GLU A 182 -5.63 1.48 20.16
CA GLU A 182 -5.15 1.36 18.79
C GLU A 182 -6.30 1.40 17.78
N THR A 183 -7.41 0.74 18.07
CA THR A 183 -8.64 0.80 17.26
C THR A 183 -9.12 2.25 17.12
N ARG A 184 -9.12 3.01 18.22
CA ARG A 184 -9.48 4.44 18.22
C ARG A 184 -8.48 5.26 17.41
N ARG A 185 -7.19 5.01 17.56
CA ARG A 185 -6.13 5.69 16.79
C ARG A 185 -6.32 5.47 15.30
N VAL A 186 -6.48 4.23 14.87
CA VAL A 186 -6.66 3.88 13.45
C VAL A 186 -7.93 4.52 12.91
N ARG A 187 -9.04 4.46 13.64
CA ARG A 187 -10.30 5.10 13.26
C ARG A 187 -10.13 6.61 13.05
N GLN A 188 -9.46 7.30 13.98
CA GLN A 188 -9.20 8.74 13.85
C GLN A 188 -8.35 9.07 12.62
N ILE A 189 -7.33 8.27 12.32
CA ILE A 189 -6.52 8.42 11.12
C ILE A 189 -7.38 8.23 9.86
N MET A 190 -8.23 7.21 9.81
CA MET A 190 -9.13 6.96 8.68
C MET A 190 -10.07 8.14 8.41
N LEU A 191 -10.59 8.76 9.47
CA LEU A 191 -11.49 9.91 9.38
C LEU A 191 -10.83 11.20 8.83
N THR A 192 -9.51 11.23 8.67
CA THR A 192 -8.82 12.30 7.95
C THR A 192 -8.89 12.15 6.43
N THR A 193 -9.39 11.02 5.92
CA THR A 193 -9.67 10.82 4.49
C THR A 193 -10.94 11.56 4.11
N SER A 194 -10.89 12.42 3.10
CA SER A 194 -12.08 13.11 2.60
C SER A 194 -13.01 12.14 1.85
N ILE A 195 -14.31 12.45 1.77
CA ILE A 195 -15.26 11.65 0.97
C ILE A 195 -14.83 11.62 -0.48
N ASP A 196 -14.38 12.76 -1.03
CA ASP A 196 -13.86 12.84 -2.39
C ASP A 196 -12.60 11.99 -2.58
N GLY A 197 -11.70 11.97 -1.57
CA GLY A 197 -10.51 11.14 -1.56
C GLY A 197 -10.83 9.64 -1.51
N PHE A 198 -11.81 9.26 -0.71
CA PHE A 198 -12.31 7.90 -0.68
C PHE A 198 -12.89 7.48 -2.04
N GLU A 199 -13.78 8.30 -2.61
CA GLU A 199 -14.44 8.02 -3.89
C GLU A 199 -13.44 7.92 -5.03
N THR A 200 -12.48 8.86 -5.15
CA THR A 200 -11.49 8.84 -6.23
C THR A 200 -10.54 7.63 -6.13
N CYS A 201 -10.18 7.19 -4.93
CA CYS A 201 -9.41 5.96 -4.75
C CYS A 201 -10.24 4.69 -5.02
N CYS A 202 -11.53 4.71 -4.68
CA CYS A 202 -12.46 3.66 -5.10
C CYS A 202 -12.60 3.60 -6.62
N ALA A 203 -12.54 4.73 -7.35
CA ALA A 203 -12.55 4.72 -8.80
C ALA A 203 -11.40 3.89 -9.38
N ALA A 204 -10.19 3.99 -8.82
CA ALA A 204 -9.06 3.14 -9.23
C ALA A 204 -9.33 1.65 -9.00
N LEU A 205 -9.90 1.29 -7.83
CA LEU A 205 -10.21 -0.10 -7.46
C LEU A 205 -11.37 -0.71 -8.26
N ARG A 206 -12.27 0.13 -8.79
CA ARG A 206 -13.44 -0.27 -9.59
C ARG A 206 -13.17 -0.23 -11.09
N SER A 207 -12.05 0.39 -11.49
CA SER A 207 -11.71 0.61 -12.91
C SER A 207 -11.61 -0.70 -13.69
N ASP A 208 -12.12 -0.70 -14.91
CA ASP A 208 -11.92 -1.80 -15.87
C ASP A 208 -10.44 -2.01 -16.24
N SER A 209 -9.61 -0.97 -16.06
CA SER A 209 -8.16 -1.07 -16.25
C SER A 209 -7.44 -1.77 -15.10
N PHE A 210 -8.10 -1.93 -13.93
CA PHE A 210 -7.49 -2.59 -12.78
C PHE A 210 -7.47 -4.11 -12.95
N ASP A 211 -6.34 -4.61 -13.42
CA ASP A 211 -6.04 -6.05 -13.51
C ASP A 211 -4.53 -6.27 -13.38
N LEU A 212 -4.09 -6.82 -12.25
CA LEU A 212 -2.69 -7.10 -11.96
C LEU A 212 -2.18 -8.40 -12.59
N ARG A 213 -3.09 -9.30 -12.97
CA ARG A 213 -2.74 -10.64 -13.47
C ARG A 213 -1.84 -10.60 -14.70
N PRO A 214 -2.13 -9.78 -15.74
CA PRO A 214 -1.23 -9.66 -16.89
C PRO A 214 0.05 -8.87 -16.59
N LEU A 215 0.08 -8.08 -15.50
CA LEU A 215 1.22 -7.24 -15.13
C LEU A 215 2.22 -7.95 -14.22
N ALA A 216 1.80 -8.99 -13.50
CA ALA A 216 2.60 -9.63 -12.46
C ALA A 216 3.94 -10.15 -12.96
N GLU A 217 3.97 -10.80 -14.13
CA GLU A 217 5.22 -11.32 -14.74
C GLU A 217 6.15 -10.18 -15.13
N LYS A 218 5.63 -9.13 -15.78
CA LYS A 218 6.42 -7.95 -16.16
C LYS A 218 6.96 -7.21 -14.94
N ALA A 219 6.17 -7.13 -13.86
CA ALA A 219 6.65 -6.57 -12.60
C ALA A 219 7.83 -7.36 -12.02
N GLY A 220 7.78 -8.69 -12.10
CA GLY A 220 8.89 -9.57 -11.70
C GLY A 220 10.17 -9.32 -12.50
N GLU A 221 10.08 -9.04 -13.78
CA GLU A 221 11.24 -8.71 -14.64
C GLU A 221 11.91 -7.38 -14.20
N GLY A 222 11.15 -6.48 -13.60
CA GLY A 222 11.58 -5.13 -13.19
C GLY A 222 12.21 -5.01 -11.80
N ILE A 223 12.28 -6.10 -11.00
CA ILE A 223 12.73 -6.08 -9.60
C ILE A 223 13.84 -7.12 -9.35
N ASP A 224 14.45 -7.12 -8.15
CA ASP A 224 15.50 -8.09 -7.79
C ASP A 224 14.98 -9.19 -6.85
N GLY A 225 13.85 -8.97 -6.17
CA GLY A 225 13.24 -9.95 -5.29
C GLY A 225 11.83 -9.55 -4.87
N ALA A 226 11.04 -10.51 -4.45
CA ALA A 226 9.68 -10.27 -3.99
C ALA A 226 9.30 -11.14 -2.78
N LEU A 227 8.43 -10.58 -1.95
CA LEU A 227 7.80 -11.23 -0.82
C LEU A 227 6.31 -10.90 -0.81
N PHE A 228 5.49 -11.93 -0.71
CA PHE A 228 4.04 -11.79 -0.53
C PHE A 228 3.68 -12.07 0.92
N ILE A 229 2.90 -11.20 1.53
CA ILE A 229 2.44 -11.31 2.90
C ILE A 229 0.92 -11.20 2.92
N VAL A 230 0.27 -12.09 3.66
CA VAL A 230 -1.19 -12.05 3.82
C VAL A 230 -1.57 -12.44 5.25
N GLY A 231 -2.56 -11.75 5.81
CA GLY A 231 -3.15 -12.16 7.08
C GLY A 231 -3.97 -13.44 6.94
N GLU A 232 -3.85 -14.35 7.90
CA GLU A 232 -4.58 -15.62 7.91
C GLU A 232 -6.10 -15.43 7.82
N ASN A 233 -6.61 -14.34 8.45
CA ASN A 233 -8.03 -14.03 8.55
C ASN A 233 -8.51 -13.03 7.48
N ASP A 234 -7.72 -12.75 6.45
CA ASP A 234 -8.10 -11.81 5.39
C ASP A 234 -8.90 -12.48 4.28
N MET A 235 -10.06 -13.06 4.65
CA MET A 235 -11.02 -13.71 3.76
C MET A 235 -10.35 -14.74 2.81
N ASP A 236 -10.54 -14.61 1.51
CA ASP A 236 -10.01 -15.48 0.45
C ASP A 236 -8.68 -14.98 -0.17
N LEU A 237 -8.13 -13.85 0.32
CA LEU A 237 -6.90 -13.31 -0.21
C LEU A 237 -5.68 -14.25 -0.14
N PRO A 238 -5.52 -15.13 0.87
CA PRO A 238 -4.41 -16.09 0.88
C PRO A 238 -4.32 -16.92 -0.41
N GLU A 239 -5.46 -17.36 -0.96
CA GLU A 239 -5.49 -18.13 -2.21
C GLU A 239 -5.25 -17.25 -3.44
N HIS A 240 -5.90 -16.09 -3.49
CA HIS A 240 -5.81 -15.17 -4.63
C HIS A 240 -4.40 -14.59 -4.81
N MET A 241 -3.71 -14.29 -3.72
CA MET A 241 -2.35 -13.75 -3.77
C MET A 241 -1.31 -14.77 -4.25
N LEU A 242 -1.57 -16.09 -4.14
CA LEU A 242 -0.68 -17.12 -4.71
C LEU A 242 -0.55 -16.99 -6.23
N GLN A 243 -1.63 -16.68 -6.93
CA GLN A 243 -1.60 -16.50 -8.39
C GLN A 243 -0.74 -15.30 -8.80
N LEU A 244 -0.85 -14.18 -8.08
CA LEU A 244 0.01 -13.00 -8.30
C LEU A 244 1.47 -13.32 -8.01
N ARG A 245 1.74 -14.01 -6.89
CA ARG A 245 3.08 -14.47 -6.52
C ARG A 245 3.71 -15.31 -7.63
N ASP A 246 2.97 -16.25 -8.19
CA ASP A 246 3.47 -17.12 -9.26
C ASP A 246 3.75 -16.33 -10.56
N GLY A 247 2.94 -15.31 -10.86
CA GLY A 247 3.21 -14.38 -11.95
C GLY A 247 4.53 -13.64 -11.76
N VAL A 248 4.72 -13.01 -10.60
CA VAL A 248 5.96 -12.28 -10.26
C VAL A 248 7.17 -13.24 -10.27
N LYS A 249 7.01 -14.45 -9.75
CA LYS A 249 8.06 -15.49 -9.78
C LYS A 249 8.49 -15.83 -11.21
N ARG A 250 7.55 -15.98 -12.14
CA ARG A 250 7.91 -16.25 -13.56
C ARG A 250 8.77 -15.12 -14.13
N GLY A 251 8.41 -13.86 -13.85
CA GLY A 251 9.21 -12.71 -14.31
C GLY A 251 10.62 -12.69 -13.71
N LEU A 252 10.74 -12.85 -12.40
CA LEU A 252 12.04 -12.92 -11.71
C LEU A 252 12.91 -14.06 -12.22
N SER A 253 12.32 -15.22 -12.48
CA SER A 253 13.04 -16.42 -12.95
C SER A 253 13.66 -16.26 -14.35
N LYS A 254 13.22 -15.27 -15.14
CA LYS A 254 13.87 -14.92 -16.42
C LYS A 254 15.25 -14.29 -16.23
N LYS A 255 15.47 -13.61 -15.08
CA LYS A 255 16.77 -13.02 -14.71
C LYS A 255 17.67 -14.03 -14.01
N ASP A 256 17.12 -14.75 -13.06
CA ASP A 256 17.82 -15.78 -12.27
C ASP A 256 16.84 -16.91 -11.92
N SER A 257 17.06 -18.09 -12.49
CA SER A 257 16.21 -19.26 -12.26
C SER A 257 16.23 -19.78 -10.82
N LYS A 258 17.19 -19.34 -10.00
CA LYS A 258 17.33 -19.73 -8.58
C LYS A 258 16.58 -18.81 -7.61
N VAL A 259 16.04 -17.68 -8.09
CA VAL A 259 15.32 -16.74 -7.24
C VAL A 259 14.03 -17.37 -6.70
N SER A 260 13.88 -17.35 -5.39
CA SER A 260 12.63 -17.70 -4.72
C SER A 260 11.81 -16.46 -4.40
N VAL A 261 10.51 -16.51 -4.64
CA VAL A 261 9.57 -15.50 -4.16
C VAL A 261 8.92 -16.01 -2.89
N GLY A 262 9.14 -15.29 -1.78
CA GLY A 262 8.57 -15.64 -0.48
C GLY A 262 7.04 -15.50 -0.47
N PHE A 263 6.38 -16.33 0.33
CA PHE A 263 4.97 -16.21 0.65
C PHE A 263 4.76 -16.51 2.12
N GLU A 264 4.30 -15.54 2.89
CA GLU A 264 4.14 -15.63 4.33
C GLU A 264 2.69 -15.35 4.73
N VAL A 265 2.12 -16.27 5.49
CA VAL A 265 0.79 -16.11 6.10
C VAL A 265 1.00 -15.70 7.55
N ILE A 266 0.58 -14.48 7.89
CA ILE A 266 0.70 -13.95 9.25
C ILE A 266 -0.47 -14.50 10.10
N LYS A 267 -0.12 -15.24 11.13
CA LYS A 267 -1.11 -15.91 11.98
C LYS A 267 -1.96 -14.92 12.78
N ASN A 268 -3.26 -15.21 12.87
CA ASN A 268 -4.26 -14.41 13.56
C ASN A 268 -4.39 -12.96 13.07
N ALA A 269 -3.80 -12.60 11.93
CA ALA A 269 -3.86 -11.27 11.35
C ALA A 269 -4.99 -11.14 10.32
N GLY A 270 -5.56 -9.94 10.25
CA GLY A 270 -6.48 -9.52 9.20
C GLY A 270 -5.79 -8.79 8.05
N HIS A 271 -6.44 -7.73 7.55
CA HIS A 271 -6.03 -7.01 6.33
C HIS A 271 -4.77 -6.16 6.49
N VAL A 272 -4.47 -5.68 7.67
CA VAL A 272 -3.36 -4.74 7.94
C VAL A 272 -2.42 -5.29 9.01
N SER A 273 -1.80 -6.43 8.70
CA SER A 273 -0.95 -7.20 9.61
C SER A 273 0.21 -6.41 10.24
N TYR A 274 0.59 -5.27 9.67
CA TYR A 274 1.56 -4.34 10.26
C TYR A 274 1.00 -3.57 11.48
N ILE A 275 -0.30 -3.73 11.78
CA ILE A 275 -0.98 -3.20 12.97
C ILE A 275 -1.36 -4.33 13.91
N ASP A 276 -2.22 -5.26 13.47
CA ASP A 276 -2.81 -6.28 14.34
C ASP A 276 -1.87 -7.47 14.67
N ALA A 277 -0.81 -7.64 13.89
CA ALA A 277 0.23 -8.65 14.13
C ALA A 277 1.64 -8.07 13.94
N TYR A 278 1.87 -6.88 14.49
CA TYR A 278 3.06 -6.05 14.30
C TYR A 278 4.37 -6.84 14.43
N ASP A 279 4.58 -7.58 15.50
CA ASP A 279 5.84 -8.29 15.77
C ASP A 279 6.17 -9.35 14.72
N GLN A 280 5.14 -10.09 14.26
CA GLN A 280 5.30 -11.06 13.18
C GLN A 280 5.64 -10.34 11.87
N PHE A 281 4.88 -9.28 11.54
CA PHE A 281 5.07 -8.51 10.32
C PHE A 281 6.50 -7.92 10.25
N VAL A 282 6.94 -7.20 11.28
CA VAL A 282 8.27 -6.56 11.27
C VAL A 282 9.40 -7.58 11.26
N THR A 283 9.23 -8.75 11.89
CA THR A 283 10.20 -9.85 11.83
C THR A 283 10.37 -10.36 10.40
N VAL A 284 9.26 -10.60 9.71
CA VAL A 284 9.25 -11.10 8.33
C VAL A 284 9.87 -10.09 7.38
N ILE A 285 9.43 -8.82 7.42
CA ILE A 285 9.95 -7.82 6.48
C ILE A 285 11.43 -7.50 6.73
N THR A 286 11.88 -7.38 7.98
CA THR A 286 13.29 -7.07 8.28
C THR A 286 14.22 -8.19 7.85
N LYS A 287 13.81 -9.45 8.02
CA LYS A 287 14.56 -10.60 7.50
C LYS A 287 14.71 -10.52 5.98
N PHE A 288 13.62 -10.23 5.26
CA PHE A 288 13.64 -10.13 3.80
C PHE A 288 14.46 -8.93 3.32
N LEU A 289 14.35 -7.77 3.97
CA LEU A 289 15.08 -6.57 3.58
C LEU A 289 16.60 -6.70 3.69
N ARG A 290 17.09 -7.54 4.61
CA ARG A 290 18.54 -7.76 4.85
C ARG A 290 19.18 -8.76 3.88
N GLN A 291 18.43 -9.58 3.18
CA GLN A 291 18.92 -10.50 2.15
C GLN A 291 19.47 -9.74 0.95
#